data_42f5ae111540b89a0f49a04f1b622ad2
#
_entry.id   42f5ae111540b89a0f49a04f1b622ad2
#
_cell.length_a   1.000
_cell.length_b   1.000
_cell.length_c   1.000
_cell.angle_alpha   90.00
_cell.angle_beta   90.00
_cell.angle_gamma   90.00
#
_symmetry.space_group_name_H-M   'P 1'
#
loop_
_entity.id
_entity.type
_entity.pdbx_description
1 polymer ?
#
loop_
_entity_poly.entity_id
_entity_poly.type
_entity_poly.pdbx_seq_one_letter_code
_entity_poly.pdbx_strand_id
1 'polypeptide(L)'
;MKMSKVMSGCACCRFDRRRFLAAGCAACVGAASLALPARPARAARASDKLRLRIIYAKHADTNAQPDWPNIGFDFDPVMKRIEAQFRQQCPDFEFVTSTATGAEEAKAIIDADQAGNNIDGYIVYQLNCWNQVAQTAVASGKPVLYADFQYGGSGGFLVYTAGFLRAGAPNVGFVASSRMEDQVAAVKCFAALRDGGSIQDFVDATKQARLQRTGEPDATACKPDNLVTLTPEECLRRMKESRIVEVEKGWGDLGP
;
A
#
# COMPACT_ATOMS: atom_id res chain seq x y z
N MET A 1 -8.78 -49.97 -73.83
CA MET A 1 -9.07 -48.52 -73.71
C MET A 1 -9.20 -48.17 -72.20
N LYS A 2 -8.15 -47.72 -71.58
CA LYS A 2 -8.17 -47.28 -70.18
C LYS A 2 -7.63 -45.83 -70.18
N MET A 3 -8.55 -44.91 -69.87
CA MET A 3 -8.20 -43.49 -69.67
C MET A 3 -7.66 -43.31 -68.25
N SER A 4 -6.43 -42.88 -68.15
CA SER A 4 -5.78 -42.46 -66.93
C SER A 4 -6.16 -41.01 -66.64
N LYS A 5 -6.84 -40.72 -65.54
CA LYS A 5 -7.08 -39.36 -65.06
C LYS A 5 -5.86 -38.89 -64.27
N VAL A 6 -5.16 -37.93 -64.83
CA VAL A 6 -4.12 -37.17 -64.11
C VAL A 6 -4.82 -36.18 -63.17
N MET A 7 -4.72 -36.40 -61.89
CA MET A 7 -5.15 -35.41 -60.86
C MET A 7 -4.04 -34.38 -60.68
N SER A 8 -4.31 -33.14 -61.06
CA SER A 8 -3.47 -31.99 -60.76
C SER A 8 -3.46 -31.78 -59.25
N GLY A 9 -2.32 -32.00 -58.64
CA GLY A 9 -2.11 -31.72 -57.21
C GLY A 9 -2.12 -30.23 -56.94
N CYS A 10 -2.93 -29.83 -55.97
CA CYS A 10 -3.01 -28.45 -55.47
C CYS A 10 -1.67 -28.05 -54.84
N ALA A 11 -1.09 -26.92 -55.25
CA ALA A 11 0.22 -26.43 -54.81
C ALA A 11 0.26 -26.02 -53.32
N CYS A 12 -0.88 -26.05 -52.63
CA CYS A 12 -1.01 -25.67 -51.23
C CYS A 12 -0.71 -26.79 -50.22
N CYS A 13 -0.44 -28.04 -50.65
CA CYS A 13 -0.28 -29.18 -49.75
C CYS A 13 1.18 -29.57 -49.48
N ARG A 14 2.15 -28.67 -49.63
CA ARG A 14 3.57 -28.92 -49.32
C ARG A 14 4.09 -28.29 -48.04
N PHE A 15 3.20 -27.97 -47.11
CA PHE A 15 3.65 -27.60 -45.78
C PHE A 15 3.68 -28.84 -44.89
N ASP A 16 4.89 -29.28 -44.52
CA ASP A 16 5.03 -30.31 -43.49
C ASP A 16 4.63 -29.76 -42.10
N ARG A 17 4.32 -30.64 -41.16
CA ARG A 17 3.91 -30.28 -39.82
C ARG A 17 4.88 -29.33 -39.11
N ARG A 18 6.18 -29.46 -39.36
CA ARG A 18 7.20 -28.61 -38.72
C ARG A 18 7.15 -27.19 -39.25
N ARG A 19 6.95 -27.01 -40.57
CA ARG A 19 6.81 -25.69 -41.17
C ARG A 19 5.50 -25.00 -40.80
N PHE A 20 4.42 -25.77 -40.64
CA PHE A 20 3.15 -25.23 -40.13
C PHE A 20 3.28 -24.73 -38.69
N LEU A 21 3.92 -25.49 -37.79
CA LEU A 21 4.16 -25.07 -36.40
C LEU A 21 5.12 -23.88 -36.33
N ALA A 22 6.16 -23.82 -37.14
CA ALA A 22 7.09 -22.70 -37.17
C ALA A 22 6.43 -21.41 -37.69
N ALA A 23 5.59 -21.50 -38.72
CA ALA A 23 4.83 -20.36 -39.22
C ALA A 23 3.73 -19.90 -38.25
N GLY A 24 3.06 -20.85 -37.56
CA GLY A 24 2.08 -20.55 -36.53
C GLY A 24 2.68 -19.83 -35.32
N CYS A 25 3.85 -20.27 -34.84
CA CYS A 25 4.56 -19.60 -33.76
C CYS A 25 5.01 -18.18 -34.12
N ALA A 26 5.51 -17.96 -35.34
CA ALA A 26 5.93 -16.63 -35.80
C ALA A 26 4.73 -15.65 -35.89
N ALA A 27 3.58 -16.13 -36.34
CA ALA A 27 2.36 -15.33 -36.39
C ALA A 27 1.81 -15.00 -34.99
N CYS A 28 1.89 -15.95 -34.02
CA CYS A 28 1.48 -15.71 -32.66
C CYS A 28 2.38 -14.70 -31.92
N VAL A 29 3.69 -14.76 -32.13
CA VAL A 29 4.62 -13.78 -31.55
C VAL A 29 4.41 -12.38 -32.12
N GLY A 30 4.17 -12.27 -33.44
CA GLY A 30 3.84 -11.00 -34.08
C GLY A 30 2.49 -10.40 -33.61
N ALA A 31 1.46 -11.23 -33.46
CA ALA A 31 0.15 -10.77 -32.95
C ALA A 31 0.17 -10.40 -31.46
N ALA A 32 0.95 -11.12 -30.64
CA ALA A 32 1.13 -10.79 -29.23
C ALA A 32 1.86 -9.45 -29.04
N SER A 33 2.81 -9.11 -29.93
CA SER A 33 3.53 -7.84 -29.88
C SER A 33 2.65 -6.64 -30.27
N LEU A 34 1.60 -6.86 -31.08
CA LEU A 34 0.64 -5.83 -31.48
C LEU A 34 -0.51 -5.67 -30.48
N ALA A 35 -0.73 -6.65 -29.60
CA ALA A 35 -1.79 -6.66 -28.59
C ALA A 35 -1.32 -6.17 -27.20
N LEU A 36 -0.07 -5.74 -27.03
CA LEU A 36 0.32 -5.02 -25.83
C LEU A 36 -0.46 -3.72 -25.81
N PRO A 37 -1.31 -3.48 -24.79
CA PRO A 37 -1.97 -2.19 -24.66
C PRO A 37 -0.87 -1.14 -24.65
N ALA A 38 -0.92 -0.23 -25.65
CA ALA A 38 -0.06 0.95 -25.63
C ALA A 38 -0.25 1.58 -24.24
N ARG A 39 0.81 1.61 -23.42
CA ARG A 39 0.77 2.38 -22.17
C ARG A 39 0.27 3.76 -22.58
N PRO A 40 -0.80 4.27 -21.94
CA PRO A 40 -1.26 5.60 -22.26
C PRO A 40 -0.05 6.53 -22.13
N ALA A 41 0.26 7.22 -23.22
CA ALA A 41 1.38 8.15 -23.25
C ALA A 41 1.14 9.13 -22.10
N ARG A 42 2.08 9.15 -21.16
CA ARG A 42 2.02 10.10 -20.03
C ARG A 42 1.96 11.49 -20.65
N ALA A 43 0.90 12.24 -20.37
CA ALA A 43 0.81 13.61 -20.84
C ALA A 43 2.10 14.33 -20.46
N ALA A 44 2.74 15.00 -21.43
CA ALA A 44 3.98 15.71 -21.18
C ALA A 44 3.74 16.72 -20.04
N ARG A 45 4.34 16.46 -18.88
CA ARG A 45 4.26 17.36 -17.73
C ARG A 45 5.29 18.46 -17.87
N ALA A 46 4.97 19.64 -17.36
CA ALA A 46 5.91 20.74 -17.28
C ALA A 46 7.10 20.47 -16.32
N SER A 47 7.06 19.40 -15.56
CA SER A 47 8.06 18.97 -14.59
C SER A 47 8.38 17.49 -14.73
N ASP A 48 9.66 17.13 -14.75
CA ASP A 48 10.15 15.74 -14.70
C ASP A 48 9.98 15.08 -13.32
N LYS A 49 9.47 15.83 -12.34
CA LYS A 49 9.25 15.32 -10.98
C LYS A 49 8.08 14.35 -10.93
N LEU A 50 8.23 13.29 -10.16
CA LEU A 50 7.11 12.44 -9.79
C LEU A 50 6.16 13.22 -8.89
N ARG A 51 4.87 13.14 -9.22
CA ARG A 51 3.82 13.83 -8.47
C ARG A 51 3.09 12.84 -7.58
N LEU A 52 3.19 13.06 -6.27
CA LEU A 52 2.65 12.18 -5.24
C LEU A 52 1.49 12.88 -4.54
N ARG A 53 0.39 12.15 -4.33
CA ARG A 53 -0.70 12.63 -3.49
C ARG A 53 -0.55 12.08 -2.08
N ILE A 54 -0.53 12.98 -1.10
CA ILE A 54 -0.67 12.63 0.31
C ILE A 54 -2.17 12.66 0.63
N ILE A 55 -2.71 11.53 1.09
CA ILE A 55 -4.07 11.44 1.61
C ILE A 55 -3.98 11.24 3.11
N TYR A 56 -4.39 12.23 3.87
CA TYR A 56 -4.52 12.13 5.32
C TYR A 56 -5.83 11.45 5.66
N ALA A 57 -5.74 10.23 6.18
CA ALA A 57 -6.87 9.40 6.58
C ALA A 57 -7.22 9.73 8.04
N LYS A 58 -8.25 10.54 8.25
CA LYS A 58 -8.70 10.97 9.59
C LYS A 58 -10.20 10.75 9.75
N HIS A 59 -10.70 10.80 10.96
CA HIS A 59 -12.14 10.86 11.21
C HIS A 59 -12.69 12.25 10.87
N ALA A 60 -14.00 12.32 10.67
CA ALA A 60 -14.67 13.60 10.50
C ALA A 60 -14.54 14.45 11.76
N ASP A 61 -14.40 15.76 11.64
CA ASP A 61 -14.23 16.67 12.77
C ASP A 61 -15.46 16.69 13.70
N THR A 62 -16.61 16.21 13.21
CA THR A 62 -17.84 16.03 13.99
C THR A 62 -17.97 14.68 14.65
N ASN A 63 -16.94 13.82 14.57
CA ASN A 63 -16.98 12.51 15.21
C ASN A 63 -17.01 12.66 16.73
N ALA A 64 -18.11 12.22 17.33
CA ALA A 64 -18.31 12.24 18.79
C ALA A 64 -17.78 10.98 19.50
N GLN A 65 -17.32 9.98 18.73
CA GLN A 65 -16.76 8.75 19.28
C GLN A 65 -15.37 9.00 19.86
N PRO A 66 -14.95 8.21 20.86
CA PRO A 66 -13.59 8.25 21.35
C PRO A 66 -12.59 8.17 20.18
N ASP A 67 -11.69 9.14 20.16
CA ASP A 67 -10.68 9.26 19.12
C ASP A 67 -9.30 9.46 19.75
N TRP A 68 -8.27 9.07 19.05
CA TRP A 68 -6.92 9.18 19.54
C TRP A 68 -6.16 10.28 18.77
N PRO A 69 -5.35 11.07 19.47
CA PRO A 69 -4.99 11.00 20.90
C PRO A 69 -6.08 11.47 21.87
N ASN A 70 -7.08 12.21 21.41
CA ASN A 70 -8.26 12.62 22.19
C ASN A 70 -9.36 13.14 21.26
N ILE A 71 -10.59 13.17 21.74
CA ILE A 71 -11.73 13.72 20.99
C ILE A 71 -11.44 15.19 20.63
N GLY A 72 -11.65 15.55 19.37
CA GLY A 72 -11.42 16.91 18.86
C GLY A 72 -9.96 17.29 18.74
N PHE A 73 -9.04 16.32 18.65
CA PHE A 73 -7.63 16.61 18.39
C PHE A 73 -7.45 17.32 17.05
N ASP A 74 -6.77 18.46 17.07
CA ASP A 74 -6.46 19.23 15.87
C ASP A 74 -5.28 18.61 15.11
N PHE A 75 -5.57 17.96 14.00
CA PHE A 75 -4.56 17.36 13.14
C PHE A 75 -3.88 18.37 12.19
N ASP A 76 -4.40 19.58 12.01
CA ASP A 76 -3.86 20.56 11.07
C ASP A 76 -2.37 20.88 11.30
N PRO A 77 -1.90 21.14 12.53
CA PRO A 77 -0.48 21.37 12.77
C PRO A 77 0.39 20.15 12.43
N VAL A 78 -0.15 18.93 12.64
CA VAL A 78 0.54 17.68 12.33
C VAL A 78 0.69 17.53 10.83
N MET A 79 -0.40 17.69 10.06
CA MET A 79 -0.40 17.59 8.60
C MET A 79 0.53 18.63 7.97
N LYS A 80 0.48 19.89 8.41
CA LYS A 80 1.36 20.97 7.94
C LYS A 80 2.84 20.65 8.20
N ARG A 81 3.16 20.10 9.36
CA ARG A 81 4.53 19.70 9.69
C ARG A 81 5.03 18.57 8.81
N ILE A 82 4.23 17.54 8.58
CA ILE A 82 4.56 16.40 7.71
C ILE A 82 4.80 16.91 6.28
N GLU A 83 3.89 17.72 5.76
CA GLU A 83 4.01 18.29 4.42
C GLU A 83 5.26 19.14 4.25
N ALA A 84 5.54 20.02 5.20
CA ALA A 84 6.73 20.86 5.17
C ALA A 84 8.02 20.02 5.16
N GLN A 85 8.08 18.97 5.98
CA GLN A 85 9.24 18.06 6.02
C GLN A 85 9.42 17.30 4.71
N PHE A 86 8.35 16.79 4.11
CA PHE A 86 8.45 16.09 2.83
C PHE A 86 8.87 17.04 1.70
N ARG A 87 8.32 18.26 1.64
CA ARG A 87 8.71 19.26 0.63
C ARG A 87 10.19 19.66 0.79
N GLN A 88 10.65 19.81 2.02
CA GLN A 88 12.05 20.20 2.30
C GLN A 88 13.03 19.06 2.00
N GLN A 89 12.73 17.83 2.42
CA GLN A 89 13.68 16.72 2.38
C GLN A 89 13.55 15.83 1.13
N CYS A 90 12.48 16.02 0.35
CA CYS A 90 12.21 15.28 -0.88
C CYS A 90 11.93 16.25 -2.05
N PRO A 91 12.87 17.18 -2.38
CA PRO A 91 12.65 18.22 -3.39
C PRO A 91 12.46 17.68 -4.81
N ASP A 92 12.80 16.40 -5.03
CA ASP A 92 12.66 15.71 -6.31
C ASP A 92 11.23 15.26 -6.61
N PHE A 93 10.31 15.43 -5.67
CA PHE A 93 8.90 15.11 -5.82
C PHE A 93 8.04 16.37 -5.75
N GLU A 94 6.89 16.30 -6.41
CA GLU A 94 5.81 17.26 -6.25
C GLU A 94 4.72 16.64 -5.36
N PHE A 95 4.30 17.36 -4.33
CA PHE A 95 3.28 16.87 -3.40
C PHE A 95 1.97 17.63 -3.55
N VAL A 96 0.88 16.88 -3.65
CA VAL A 96 -0.50 17.38 -3.57
C VAL A 96 -1.15 16.73 -2.35
N THR A 97 -1.84 17.51 -1.54
CA THR A 97 -2.43 17.03 -0.28
C THR A 97 -3.95 17.00 -0.34
N SER A 98 -4.53 16.05 0.34
CA SER A 98 -5.97 15.89 0.54
C SER A 98 -6.24 15.21 1.86
N THR A 99 -7.43 15.38 2.40
CA THR A 99 -7.95 14.60 3.52
C THR A 99 -9.06 13.69 3.04
N ALA A 100 -9.24 12.55 3.71
CA ALA A 100 -10.38 11.67 3.49
C ALA A 100 -10.81 11.05 4.82
N THR A 101 -12.12 11.08 5.07
CA THR A 101 -12.72 10.54 6.30
C THR A 101 -13.23 9.11 6.12
N GLY A 102 -13.27 8.62 4.88
CA GLY A 102 -13.72 7.28 4.55
C GLY A 102 -13.41 6.86 3.11
N ALA A 103 -13.86 5.66 2.78
CA ALA A 103 -13.64 5.05 1.48
C ALA A 103 -14.26 5.87 0.32
N GLU A 104 -15.42 6.49 0.53
CA GLU A 104 -16.11 7.25 -0.53
C GLU A 104 -15.34 8.50 -0.92
N GLU A 105 -14.90 9.30 0.06
CA GLU A 105 -14.10 10.49 -0.20
C GLU A 105 -12.74 10.12 -0.82
N ALA A 106 -12.10 9.07 -0.31
CA ALA A 106 -10.86 8.56 -0.89
C ALA A 106 -11.07 8.14 -2.35
N LYS A 107 -12.18 7.46 -2.65
CA LYS A 107 -12.52 7.05 -4.01
C LYS A 107 -12.71 8.25 -4.94
N ALA A 108 -13.43 9.27 -4.51
CA ALA A 108 -13.65 10.48 -5.31
C ALA A 108 -12.33 11.19 -5.64
N ILE A 109 -11.40 11.28 -4.68
CA ILE A 109 -10.05 11.84 -4.89
C ILE A 109 -9.28 11.02 -5.92
N ILE A 110 -9.29 9.69 -5.78
CA ILE A 110 -8.53 8.78 -6.64
C ILE A 110 -9.11 8.76 -8.06
N ASP A 111 -10.42 8.73 -8.21
CA ASP A 111 -11.09 8.78 -9.51
C ASP A 111 -10.74 10.06 -10.28
N ALA A 112 -10.72 11.20 -9.59
CA ALA A 112 -10.31 12.47 -10.17
C ALA A 112 -8.83 12.46 -10.60
N ASP A 113 -7.95 11.86 -9.80
CA ASP A 113 -6.53 11.71 -10.14
C ASP A 113 -6.32 10.79 -11.33
N GLN A 114 -7.07 9.70 -11.42
CA GLN A 114 -7.00 8.76 -12.54
C GLN A 114 -7.52 9.40 -13.82
N ALA A 115 -8.63 10.11 -13.76
CA ALA A 115 -9.18 10.85 -14.91
C ALA A 115 -8.20 11.92 -15.41
N GLY A 116 -7.52 12.62 -14.51
CA GLY A 116 -6.49 13.61 -14.85
C GLY A 116 -5.14 13.01 -15.26
N ASN A 117 -4.91 11.72 -15.01
CA ASN A 117 -3.63 11.01 -15.21
C ASN A 117 -2.42 11.82 -14.70
N ASN A 118 -2.57 12.47 -13.55
CA ASN A 118 -1.63 13.48 -13.08
C ASN A 118 -0.90 13.10 -11.76
N ILE A 119 -1.19 11.94 -11.18
CA ILE A 119 -0.56 11.42 -9.95
C ILE A 119 0.18 10.12 -10.26
N ASP A 120 1.40 10.01 -9.77
CA ASP A 120 2.27 8.85 -9.98
C ASP A 120 2.16 7.81 -8.87
N GLY A 121 1.80 8.24 -7.66
CA GLY A 121 1.63 7.38 -6.49
C GLY A 121 0.95 8.08 -5.34
N TYR A 122 0.55 7.31 -4.36
CA TYR A 122 -0.16 7.77 -3.17
C TYR A 122 0.67 7.55 -1.91
N ILE A 123 0.62 8.50 -0.99
CA ILE A 123 1.05 8.35 0.39
C ILE A 123 -0.21 8.44 1.23
N VAL A 124 -0.65 7.33 1.81
CA VAL A 124 -1.77 7.33 2.75
C VAL A 124 -1.22 7.42 4.15
N TYR A 125 -1.48 8.54 4.82
CA TYR A 125 -1.04 8.80 6.18
C TYR A 125 -2.20 8.51 7.15
N GLN A 126 -2.09 7.43 7.92
CA GLN A 126 -3.16 6.96 8.80
C GLN A 126 -3.16 7.75 10.10
N LEU A 127 -3.99 8.80 10.17
CA LEU A 127 -4.12 9.64 11.38
C LEU A 127 -5.08 9.02 12.39
N ASN A 128 -6.21 8.47 11.93
CA ASN A 128 -7.18 7.75 12.75
C ASN A 128 -7.47 6.36 12.18
N CYS A 129 -7.96 5.45 13.04
CA CYS A 129 -8.26 4.07 12.65
C CYS A 129 -9.56 3.92 11.85
N TRP A 130 -9.75 2.78 11.20
CA TRP A 130 -11.02 2.22 10.71
C TRP A 130 -11.74 2.98 9.57
N ASN A 131 -11.06 3.85 8.83
CA ASN A 131 -11.65 4.67 7.77
C ASN A 131 -11.55 4.09 6.34
N GLN A 132 -10.87 2.96 6.14
CA GLN A 132 -10.74 2.25 4.85
C GLN A 132 -10.10 3.06 3.69
N VAL A 133 -9.51 4.19 3.96
CA VAL A 133 -8.85 5.04 2.96
C VAL A 133 -7.67 4.31 2.30
N ALA A 134 -6.88 3.59 3.09
CA ALA A 134 -5.74 2.84 2.59
C ALA A 134 -6.15 1.73 1.62
N GLN A 135 -7.22 0.99 1.92
CA GLN A 135 -7.74 -0.06 1.04
C GLN A 135 -8.18 0.52 -0.31
N THR A 136 -8.85 1.66 -0.29
CA THR A 136 -9.31 2.35 -1.49
C THR A 136 -8.11 2.82 -2.34
N ALA A 137 -7.07 3.36 -1.71
CA ALA A 137 -5.86 3.75 -2.41
C ALA A 137 -5.14 2.54 -3.04
N VAL A 138 -5.00 1.44 -2.31
CA VAL A 138 -4.37 0.20 -2.82
C VAL A 138 -5.15 -0.39 -3.98
N ALA A 139 -6.50 -0.35 -3.93
CA ALA A 139 -7.35 -0.81 -5.02
C ALA A 139 -7.20 0.00 -6.32
N SER A 140 -6.61 1.19 -6.28
CA SER A 140 -6.31 1.99 -7.48
C SER A 140 -5.28 1.32 -8.41
N GLY A 141 -4.51 0.36 -7.93
CA GLY A 141 -3.42 -0.28 -8.65
C GLY A 141 -2.15 0.58 -8.79
N LYS A 142 -2.17 1.85 -8.37
CA LYS A 142 -0.97 2.69 -8.33
C LYS A 142 -0.09 2.35 -7.11
N PRO A 143 1.21 2.70 -7.13
CA PRO A 143 2.07 2.51 -5.97
C PRO A 143 1.57 3.34 -4.78
N VAL A 144 1.48 2.71 -3.63
CA VAL A 144 0.99 3.30 -2.38
C VAL A 144 2.03 3.12 -1.28
N LEU A 145 2.45 4.21 -0.65
CA LEU A 145 3.15 4.16 0.62
C LEU A 145 2.11 4.33 1.73
N TYR A 146 1.91 3.30 2.53
CA TYR A 146 1.04 3.35 3.69
C TYR A 146 1.87 3.70 4.93
N ALA A 147 1.61 4.88 5.49
CA ALA A 147 2.36 5.47 6.58
C ALA A 147 1.53 5.52 7.87
N ASP A 148 2.14 5.10 8.97
CA ASP A 148 1.53 5.15 10.29
C ASP A 148 1.73 6.51 10.96
N PHE A 149 0.69 7.00 11.61
CA PHE A 149 0.79 8.03 12.63
C PHE A 149 0.65 7.38 14.00
N GLN A 150 1.76 7.11 14.65
CA GLN A 150 1.85 6.28 15.86
C GLN A 150 1.01 6.78 17.05
N TYR A 151 0.50 7.99 16.98
CA TYR A 151 -0.32 8.57 18.04
C TYR A 151 -1.82 8.45 17.82
N GLY A 152 -2.27 7.98 16.67
CA GLY A 152 -3.70 7.93 16.37
C GLY A 152 -4.12 6.81 15.41
N GLY A 153 -3.24 6.41 14.50
CA GLY A 153 -3.57 5.50 13.40
C GLY A 153 -3.15 4.05 13.57
N SER A 154 -2.30 3.75 14.56
CA SER A 154 -1.54 2.49 14.61
C SER A 154 -2.40 1.22 14.66
N GLY A 155 -3.55 1.25 15.33
CA GLY A 155 -4.45 0.09 15.36
C GLY A 155 -4.95 -0.27 13.96
N GLY A 156 -5.46 0.72 13.22
CA GLY A 156 -5.88 0.56 11.83
C GLY A 156 -4.71 0.20 10.91
N PHE A 157 -3.58 0.86 11.09
CA PHE A 157 -2.37 0.57 10.32
C PHE A 157 -1.94 -0.90 10.44
N LEU A 158 -1.85 -1.45 11.64
CA LEU A 158 -1.46 -2.84 11.87
C LEU A 158 -2.43 -3.83 11.24
N VAL A 159 -3.72 -3.65 11.45
CA VAL A 159 -4.75 -4.55 10.92
C VAL A 159 -4.79 -4.51 9.38
N TYR A 160 -4.75 -3.33 8.79
CA TYR A 160 -4.78 -3.17 7.34
C TYR A 160 -3.50 -3.67 6.68
N THR A 161 -2.33 -3.39 7.26
CA THR A 161 -1.05 -3.94 6.79
C THR A 161 -1.08 -5.47 6.79
N ALA A 162 -1.55 -6.09 7.88
CA ALA A 162 -1.70 -7.54 7.94
C ALA A 162 -2.67 -8.07 6.86
N GLY A 163 -3.73 -7.32 6.55
CA GLY A 163 -4.65 -7.63 5.45
C GLY A 163 -3.97 -7.60 4.10
N PHE A 164 -3.23 -6.55 3.78
CA PHE A 164 -2.48 -6.40 2.52
C PHE A 164 -1.42 -7.49 2.35
N LEU A 165 -0.68 -7.81 3.41
CA LEU A 165 0.33 -8.87 3.37
C LEU A 165 -0.30 -10.25 3.12
N ARG A 166 -1.41 -10.58 3.77
CA ARG A 166 -2.13 -11.85 3.54
C ARG A 166 -2.71 -11.94 2.13
N ALA A 167 -3.19 -10.83 1.59
CA ALA A 167 -3.73 -10.77 0.23
C ALA A 167 -2.64 -10.73 -0.85
N GLY A 168 -1.37 -10.58 -0.49
CA GLY A 168 -0.28 -10.41 -1.45
C GLY A 168 -0.43 -9.16 -2.31
N ALA A 169 -0.90 -8.04 -1.72
CA ALA A 169 -1.10 -6.80 -2.46
C ALA A 169 0.22 -6.31 -3.08
N PRO A 170 0.30 -6.18 -4.43
CA PRO A 170 1.58 -6.02 -5.13
C PRO A 170 2.08 -4.58 -5.18
N ASN A 171 1.29 -3.61 -4.71
CA ASN A 171 1.52 -2.19 -4.96
C ASN A 171 1.63 -1.34 -3.69
N VAL A 172 1.82 -1.96 -2.52
CA VAL A 172 1.86 -1.24 -1.26
C VAL A 172 3.17 -1.45 -0.50
N GLY A 173 3.84 -0.34 -0.20
CA GLY A 173 4.95 -0.26 0.74
C GLY A 173 4.49 0.30 2.09
N PHE A 174 5.25 0.04 3.15
CA PHE A 174 4.86 0.38 4.52
C PHE A 174 5.94 1.17 5.24
N VAL A 175 5.53 2.12 6.09
CA VAL A 175 6.40 2.75 7.06
C VAL A 175 5.66 3.00 8.36
N ALA A 176 6.23 2.51 9.48
CA ALA A 176 5.76 2.77 10.84
C ALA A 176 6.95 3.24 11.67
N SER A 177 7.03 4.52 11.91
CA SER A 177 8.11 5.12 12.70
C SER A 177 7.69 6.49 13.23
N SER A 178 8.06 6.79 14.46
CA SER A 178 7.93 8.13 15.05
C SER A 178 9.03 9.08 14.56
N ARG A 179 10.07 8.56 13.90
CA ARG A 179 11.17 9.37 13.35
C ARG A 179 10.83 9.79 11.93
N MET A 180 10.86 11.10 11.68
CA MET A 180 10.57 11.67 10.36
C MET A 180 11.57 11.20 9.29
N GLU A 181 12.81 10.95 9.68
CA GLU A 181 13.86 10.48 8.77
C GLU A 181 13.55 9.12 8.15
N ASP A 182 12.86 8.24 8.89
CA ASP A 182 12.44 6.94 8.38
C ASP A 182 11.30 7.09 7.38
N GLN A 183 10.39 8.01 7.65
CA GLN A 183 9.28 8.32 6.74
C GLN A 183 9.78 8.97 5.45
N VAL A 184 10.72 9.91 5.56
CA VAL A 184 11.39 10.54 4.41
C VAL A 184 12.13 9.49 3.58
N ALA A 185 12.83 8.55 4.21
CA ALA A 185 13.49 7.46 3.50
C ALA A 185 12.51 6.60 2.71
N ALA A 186 11.34 6.28 3.31
CA ALA A 186 10.29 5.53 2.62
C ALA A 186 9.68 6.32 1.45
N VAL A 187 9.47 7.63 1.60
CA VAL A 187 8.99 8.49 0.49
C VAL A 187 10.00 8.53 -0.65
N LYS A 188 11.29 8.59 -0.36
CA LYS A 188 12.34 8.57 -1.40
C LYS A 188 12.35 7.29 -2.24
N CYS A 189 11.78 6.18 -1.74
CA CYS A 189 11.65 4.94 -2.50
C CYS A 189 10.77 5.08 -3.75
N PHE A 190 9.90 6.09 -3.84
CA PHE A 190 9.17 6.37 -5.08
C PHE A 190 10.10 6.70 -6.26
N ALA A 191 11.35 7.07 -6.00
CA ALA A 191 12.35 7.26 -7.05
C ALA A 191 12.57 6.00 -7.91
N ALA A 192 12.31 4.81 -7.36
CA ALA A 192 12.37 3.54 -8.09
C ALA A 192 11.38 3.46 -9.28
N LEU A 193 10.38 4.35 -9.33
CA LEU A 193 9.45 4.43 -10.48
C LEU A 193 9.99 5.22 -11.67
N ARG A 194 11.16 5.86 -11.51
CA ARG A 194 11.80 6.63 -12.59
C ARG A 194 12.44 5.68 -13.60
N ASP A 195 12.74 6.20 -14.75
CA ASP A 195 13.53 5.53 -15.79
C ASP A 195 13.02 4.14 -16.18
N GLY A 196 11.70 3.96 -16.12
CA GLY A 196 11.04 2.70 -16.48
C GLY A 196 10.94 1.68 -15.35
N GLY A 197 11.28 2.07 -14.12
CA GLY A 197 11.11 1.22 -12.94
C GLY A 197 9.67 0.79 -12.70
N SER A 198 9.50 -0.34 -12.05
CA SER A 198 8.22 -0.98 -11.79
C SER A 198 7.67 -0.66 -10.39
N ILE A 199 6.38 -0.96 -10.20
CA ILE A 199 5.77 -0.90 -8.87
C ILE A 199 6.46 -1.87 -7.90
N GLN A 200 6.91 -3.03 -8.39
CA GLN A 200 7.63 -3.99 -7.57
C GLN A 200 8.97 -3.40 -7.08
N ASP A 201 9.68 -2.67 -7.92
CA ASP A 201 10.94 -2.00 -7.50
C ASP A 201 10.68 -1.01 -6.37
N PHE A 202 9.58 -0.27 -6.41
CA PHE A 202 9.15 0.61 -5.32
C PHE A 202 8.85 -0.18 -4.03
N VAL A 203 8.09 -1.28 -4.11
CA VAL A 203 7.75 -2.11 -2.96
C VAL A 203 9.00 -2.71 -2.33
N ASP A 204 9.91 -3.24 -3.16
CA ASP A 204 11.18 -3.80 -2.71
C ASP A 204 12.09 -2.74 -2.08
N ALA A 205 12.16 -1.54 -2.66
CA ALA A 205 12.90 -0.42 -2.10
C ALA A 205 12.37 -0.02 -0.71
N THR A 206 11.04 0.04 -0.52
CA THR A 206 10.44 0.34 0.80
C THR A 206 10.73 -0.75 1.82
N LYS A 207 10.71 -2.02 1.40
CA LYS A 207 11.09 -3.15 2.25
C LYS A 207 12.55 -3.07 2.68
N GLN A 208 13.45 -2.80 1.75
CA GLN A 208 14.89 -2.66 2.04
C GLN A 208 15.15 -1.47 2.96
N ALA A 209 14.56 -0.30 2.70
CA ALA A 209 14.69 0.88 3.54
C ALA A 209 14.24 0.58 4.99
N ARG A 210 13.13 -0.14 5.16
CA ARG A 210 12.65 -0.55 6.49
C ARG A 210 13.62 -1.48 7.18
N LEU A 211 14.11 -2.53 6.50
CA LEU A 211 15.06 -3.49 7.07
C LEU A 211 16.38 -2.82 7.50
N GLN A 212 16.90 -1.93 6.66
CA GLN A 212 18.16 -1.21 6.96
C GLN A 212 18.03 -0.25 8.14
N ARG A 213 16.82 0.28 8.38
CA ARG A 213 16.55 1.26 9.45
C ARG A 213 15.98 0.62 10.72
N THR A 214 15.67 -0.66 10.70
CA THR A 214 15.31 -1.44 11.88
C THR A 214 16.58 -1.98 12.50
N GLY A 215 16.88 -1.57 13.73
CA GLY A 215 18.01 -2.10 14.49
C GLY A 215 17.85 -3.57 14.78
N GLU A 216 18.98 -4.25 14.96
CA GLU A 216 18.96 -5.63 15.48
C GLU A 216 18.32 -5.65 16.87
N PRO A 217 17.45 -6.64 17.16
CA PRO A 217 16.89 -6.80 18.49
C PRO A 217 18.01 -7.01 19.51
N ASP A 218 17.99 -6.25 20.60
CA ASP A 218 18.89 -6.49 21.72
C ASP A 218 18.44 -7.75 22.49
N ALA A 219 18.88 -8.91 22.01
CA ALA A 219 18.57 -10.19 22.62
C ALA A 219 19.14 -10.32 24.05
N THR A 220 20.12 -9.47 24.42
CA THR A 220 20.71 -9.48 25.77
C THR A 220 19.83 -8.78 26.80
N ALA A 221 18.92 -7.90 26.35
CA ALA A 221 17.95 -7.26 27.22
C ALA A 221 16.78 -8.19 27.62
N CYS A 222 16.55 -9.24 26.83
CA CYS A 222 15.52 -10.23 27.11
C CYS A 222 16.07 -11.30 28.06
N LYS A 223 15.83 -11.13 29.36
CA LYS A 223 16.08 -12.23 30.32
C LYS A 223 14.95 -13.25 30.21
N PRO A 224 15.25 -14.57 30.28
CA PRO A 224 14.20 -15.56 30.37
C PRO A 224 13.32 -15.28 31.60
N ASP A 225 12.02 -15.15 31.38
CA ASP A 225 11.07 -15.09 32.48
C ASP A 225 11.09 -16.42 33.23
N ASN A 226 11.21 -16.37 34.56
CA ASN A 226 10.95 -17.53 35.40
C ASN A 226 9.43 -17.77 35.42
N LEU A 227 8.95 -18.44 34.38
CA LEU A 227 7.54 -18.81 34.30
C LEU A 227 7.22 -19.83 35.38
N VAL A 228 6.49 -19.40 36.40
CA VAL A 228 5.85 -20.30 37.36
C VAL A 228 4.50 -20.68 36.77
N THR A 229 4.42 -21.89 36.20
CA THR A 229 3.15 -22.43 35.72
C THR A 229 2.32 -22.87 36.92
N LEU A 230 1.14 -22.29 37.04
CA LEU A 230 0.14 -22.69 38.02
C LEU A 230 -0.75 -23.79 37.42
N THR A 231 -1.31 -24.66 38.28
CA THR A 231 -2.37 -25.56 37.83
C THR A 231 -3.63 -24.77 37.44
N PRO A 232 -4.52 -25.32 36.61
CA PRO A 232 -5.79 -24.66 36.28
C PRO A 232 -6.64 -24.33 37.54
N GLU A 233 -6.63 -25.22 38.52
CA GLU A 233 -7.34 -25.05 39.79
C GLU A 233 -6.78 -23.87 40.60
N GLU A 234 -5.46 -23.76 40.65
CA GLU A 234 -4.79 -22.68 41.35
C GLU A 234 -5.01 -21.34 40.64
N CYS A 235 -5.01 -21.34 39.28
CA CYS A 235 -5.35 -20.17 38.49
C CYS A 235 -6.78 -19.69 38.81
N LEU A 236 -7.75 -20.61 38.77
CA LEU A 236 -9.15 -20.28 39.09
C LEU A 236 -9.34 -19.76 40.52
N ARG A 237 -8.63 -20.37 41.49
CA ARG A 237 -8.64 -19.92 42.86
C ARG A 237 -8.13 -18.48 42.99
N ARG A 238 -6.98 -18.16 42.40
CA ARG A 238 -6.39 -16.82 42.40
C ARG A 238 -7.25 -15.80 41.71
N MET A 239 -7.85 -16.17 40.57
CA MET A 239 -8.80 -15.28 39.88
C MET A 239 -10.01 -14.94 40.76
N LYS A 240 -10.60 -15.92 41.44
CA LYS A 240 -11.74 -15.69 42.36
C LYS A 240 -11.37 -14.86 43.57
N GLU A 241 -10.14 -14.95 44.06
CA GLU A 241 -9.63 -14.20 45.20
C GLU A 241 -9.07 -12.82 44.79
N SER A 242 -8.87 -12.58 43.50
CA SER A 242 -8.37 -11.31 42.98
C SER A 242 -9.40 -10.21 43.09
N ARG A 243 -8.94 -8.99 43.42
CA ARG A 243 -9.74 -7.79 43.33
C ARG A 243 -9.33 -7.00 42.12
N ILE A 244 -10.26 -6.70 41.24
CA ILE A 244 -10.06 -5.79 40.13
C ILE A 244 -10.35 -4.39 40.66
N VAL A 245 -9.35 -3.52 40.62
CA VAL A 245 -9.52 -2.10 40.91
C VAL A 245 -9.73 -1.39 39.59
N GLU A 246 -10.91 -0.94 39.34
CA GLU A 246 -11.21 -0.05 38.24
C GLU A 246 -10.84 1.38 38.67
N VAL A 247 -9.82 1.93 38.02
CA VAL A 247 -9.44 3.35 38.20
C VAL A 247 -10.05 4.09 37.05
N GLU A 248 -11.24 4.57 37.31
CA GLU A 248 -11.99 5.15 36.22
C GLU A 248 -12.19 6.65 36.37
N LYS A 249 -11.95 7.39 35.27
CA LYS A 249 -13.05 8.22 34.80
C LYS A 249 -12.87 8.51 33.32
N GLY A 250 -13.76 8.07 32.49
CA GLY A 250 -13.84 8.74 31.22
C GLY A 250 -14.01 7.94 29.97
N TRP A 251 -14.13 6.69 30.05
CA TRP A 251 -14.71 5.94 28.92
C TRP A 251 -16.20 5.77 29.17
N GLY A 252 -16.89 6.92 29.36
CA GLY A 252 -18.27 6.94 29.72
C GLY A 252 -19.03 5.78 29.15
N ASP A 253 -19.85 5.14 29.95
CA ASP A 253 -20.78 4.06 29.60
C ASP A 253 -20.38 3.24 28.34
N LEU A 254 -19.36 2.44 28.49
CA LEU A 254 -19.32 1.18 27.77
C LEU A 254 -20.36 0.28 28.39
N GLY A 255 -21.61 0.71 28.32
CA GLY A 255 -22.73 -0.05 28.83
C GLY A 255 -22.75 -1.44 28.21
N PRO A 256 -23.42 -2.39 28.90
CA PRO A 256 -23.45 -3.78 28.47
C PRO A 256 -23.96 -3.97 27.06
#